data_4dc2eec6dbd73988fb0f3974306852ab
#
_entry.id   4dc2eec6dbd73988fb0f3974306852ab
#
_cell.length_a   1.000
_cell.length_b   1.000
_cell.length_c   1.000
_cell.angle_alpha   90.00
_cell.angle_beta   90.00
_cell.angle_gamma   90.00
#
_symmetry.space_group_name_H-M   'P 1'
#
loop_
_entity.id
_entity.type
_entity.pdbx_description
1 polymer ?
#
loop_
_entity_poly.entity_id
_entity_poly.type
_entity_poly.pdbx_seq_one_letter_code
_entity_poly.pdbx_strand_id
1 'polypeptide(L)'
;MGYSQAQKAESRQRVLENASRQIRENGIEALGVAECMRSAGLTHGAFYGHFSSRDALILEALEHAVSQSEKRMASIASGAAKRGETPLQAIAEAFLNERHVKNPGNGCALCALAGEARHANPDVREQLTDYVRKLASRIAHAISSDSKDAGLGIVATIVGAITLARAVDDDKLAKSILSESLALVMSRDSSPVS
;
A
#
# COMPACT_ATOMS: atom_id res chain seq x y z
N MET A 1 22.24 7.04 -30.96
CA MET A 1 22.11 8.12 -29.99
C MET A 1 21.88 7.51 -28.61
N GLY A 2 22.81 7.68 -27.68
CA GLY A 2 22.65 7.17 -26.31
C GLY A 2 21.58 7.99 -25.56
N TYR A 3 20.72 7.30 -24.82
CA TYR A 3 19.78 7.96 -23.88
C TYR A 3 20.57 8.80 -22.89
N SER A 4 20.14 10.04 -22.65
CA SER A 4 20.73 10.86 -21.58
C SER A 4 20.48 10.19 -20.23
N GLN A 5 21.33 10.47 -19.23
CA GLN A 5 21.13 9.94 -17.86
C GLN A 5 19.75 10.29 -17.31
N ALA A 6 19.27 11.50 -17.60
CA ALA A 6 17.92 11.95 -17.20
C ALA A 6 16.82 11.10 -17.86
N GLN A 7 16.91 10.82 -19.15
CA GLN A 7 15.95 9.94 -19.85
C GLN A 7 15.97 8.51 -19.32
N LYS A 8 17.14 8.00 -18.95
CA LYS A 8 17.29 6.68 -18.33
C LYS A 8 16.61 6.63 -16.97
N ALA A 9 16.80 7.65 -16.14
CA ALA A 9 16.17 7.76 -14.82
C ALA A 9 14.64 7.86 -14.94
N GLU A 10 14.14 8.70 -15.85
CA GLU A 10 12.70 8.83 -16.11
C GLU A 10 12.08 7.51 -16.59
N SER A 11 12.73 6.82 -17.51
CA SER A 11 12.27 5.53 -18.01
C SER A 11 12.22 4.48 -16.89
N ARG A 12 13.25 4.44 -16.05
CA ARG A 12 13.30 3.56 -14.87
C ARG A 12 12.16 3.85 -13.90
N GLN A 13 11.89 5.13 -13.65
CA GLN A 13 10.78 5.55 -12.79
C GLN A 13 9.44 5.04 -13.32
N ARG A 14 9.18 5.16 -14.65
CA ARG A 14 7.96 4.62 -15.26
C ARG A 14 7.84 3.10 -15.12
N VAL A 15 8.97 2.37 -15.22
CA VAL A 15 8.96 0.91 -14.98
C VAL A 15 8.56 0.61 -13.54
N LEU A 16 9.14 1.32 -12.55
CA LEU A 16 8.81 1.13 -11.13
C LEU A 16 7.35 1.48 -10.82
N GLU A 17 6.81 2.53 -11.40
CA GLU A 17 5.39 2.90 -11.25
C GLU A 17 4.48 1.80 -11.78
N ASN A 18 4.76 1.26 -12.97
CA ASN A 18 4.00 0.17 -13.55
C ASN A 18 4.15 -1.12 -12.74
N ALA A 19 5.37 -1.49 -12.36
CA ALA A 19 5.63 -2.69 -11.57
C ALA A 19 4.96 -2.61 -10.20
N SER A 20 5.05 -1.48 -9.50
CA SER A 20 4.41 -1.26 -8.19
C SER A 20 2.89 -1.35 -8.26
N ARG A 21 2.29 -0.93 -9.35
CA ARG A 21 0.86 -1.08 -9.60
C ARG A 21 0.51 -2.54 -9.88
N GLN A 22 1.24 -3.22 -10.78
CA GLN A 22 0.99 -4.61 -11.13
C GLN A 22 1.08 -5.55 -9.92
N ILE A 23 2.10 -5.42 -9.07
CA ILE A 23 2.19 -6.27 -7.88
C ILE A 23 1.01 -6.07 -6.93
N ARG A 24 0.46 -4.86 -6.81
CA ARG A 24 -0.72 -4.59 -5.99
C ARG A 24 -2.03 -5.07 -6.61
N GLU A 25 -2.13 -5.10 -7.92
CA GLU A 25 -3.32 -5.55 -8.66
C GLU A 25 -3.37 -7.07 -8.79
N ASN A 26 -2.23 -7.69 -9.10
CA ASN A 26 -2.18 -9.08 -9.57
C ASN A 26 -1.31 -9.98 -8.68
N GLY A 27 -0.64 -9.42 -7.67
CA GLY A 27 0.31 -10.14 -6.83
C GLY A 27 1.74 -10.14 -7.35
N ILE A 28 2.66 -10.53 -6.46
CA ILE A 28 4.11 -10.51 -6.74
C ILE A 28 4.49 -11.52 -7.82
N GLU A 29 3.90 -12.72 -7.76
CA GLU A 29 4.21 -13.79 -8.71
C GLU A 29 3.74 -13.49 -10.12
N ALA A 30 2.66 -12.73 -10.27
CA ALA A 30 2.11 -12.33 -11.56
C ALA A 30 2.89 -11.18 -12.25
N LEU A 31 3.93 -10.61 -11.60
CA LEU A 31 4.71 -9.53 -12.20
C LEU A 31 5.39 -9.96 -13.50
N GLY A 32 4.92 -9.42 -14.62
CA GLY A 32 5.47 -9.65 -15.95
C GLY A 32 6.50 -8.59 -16.34
N VAL A 33 7.80 -8.94 -16.37
CA VAL A 33 8.88 -8.02 -16.79
C VAL A 33 8.62 -7.42 -18.17
N ALA A 34 8.23 -8.23 -19.15
CA ALA A 34 7.95 -7.79 -20.52
C ALA A 34 6.80 -6.76 -20.57
N GLU A 35 5.76 -6.97 -19.76
CA GLU A 35 4.63 -6.05 -19.63
C GLU A 35 5.04 -4.72 -19.00
N CYS A 36 5.81 -4.76 -17.89
CA CYS A 36 6.33 -3.57 -17.24
C CYS A 36 7.18 -2.72 -18.19
N MET A 37 8.08 -3.36 -18.95
CA MET A 37 8.93 -2.67 -19.91
C MET A 37 8.11 -2.05 -21.03
N ARG A 38 7.18 -2.80 -21.62
CA ARG A 38 6.29 -2.30 -22.69
C ARG A 38 5.44 -1.12 -22.22
N SER A 39 4.86 -1.20 -21.04
CA SER A 39 4.04 -0.13 -20.46
C SER A 39 4.85 1.14 -20.14
N ALA A 40 6.17 1.00 -19.96
CA ALA A 40 7.09 2.13 -19.80
C ALA A 40 7.64 2.66 -21.14
N GLY A 41 7.21 2.10 -22.28
CA GLY A 41 7.72 2.47 -23.62
C GLY A 41 9.10 1.93 -23.92
N LEU A 42 9.50 0.82 -23.28
CA LEU A 42 10.82 0.21 -23.43
C LEU A 42 10.72 -1.20 -24.05
N THR A 43 11.80 -1.64 -24.71
CA THR A 43 11.93 -3.01 -25.16
C THR A 43 12.26 -3.94 -24.00
N HIS A 44 11.88 -5.22 -24.08
CA HIS A 44 12.27 -6.22 -23.09
C HIS A 44 13.80 -6.32 -22.93
N GLY A 45 14.56 -6.20 -24.01
CA GLY A 45 16.03 -6.24 -23.98
C GLY A 45 16.68 -5.12 -23.18
N ALA A 46 15.99 -3.99 -22.97
CA ALA A 46 16.49 -2.89 -22.15
C ALA A 46 16.42 -3.19 -20.64
N PHE A 47 15.77 -4.27 -20.21
CA PHE A 47 15.54 -4.60 -18.81
C PHE A 47 16.83 -4.65 -17.98
N TYR A 48 17.82 -5.42 -18.43
CA TYR A 48 19.10 -5.57 -17.72
C TYR A 48 19.94 -4.28 -17.67
N GLY A 49 19.59 -3.29 -18.49
CA GLY A 49 20.15 -1.93 -18.38
C GLY A 49 19.57 -1.10 -17.20
N HIS A 50 18.48 -1.54 -16.61
CA HIS A 50 17.76 -0.86 -15.53
C HIS A 50 17.76 -1.66 -14.22
N PHE A 51 17.60 -2.98 -14.28
CA PHE A 51 17.46 -3.87 -13.12
C PHE A 51 18.33 -5.12 -13.29
N SER A 52 18.97 -5.57 -12.20
CA SER A 52 19.85 -6.73 -12.23
C SER A 52 19.11 -8.06 -12.36
N SER A 53 17.88 -8.13 -11.85
CA SER A 53 17.03 -9.32 -11.88
C SER A 53 15.55 -8.97 -11.73
N ARG A 54 14.65 -9.95 -11.96
CA ARG A 54 13.22 -9.81 -11.64
C ARG A 54 13.01 -9.54 -10.16
N ASP A 55 13.75 -10.20 -9.28
CA ASP A 55 13.65 -10.03 -7.83
C ASP A 55 14.08 -8.62 -7.41
N ALA A 56 15.12 -8.07 -8.02
CA ALA A 56 15.50 -6.68 -7.78
C ALA A 56 14.39 -5.70 -8.21
N LEU A 57 13.74 -5.94 -9.35
CA LEU A 57 12.57 -5.15 -9.76
C LEU A 57 11.43 -5.26 -8.75
N ILE A 58 11.13 -6.48 -8.23
CA ILE A 58 10.07 -6.69 -7.23
C ILE A 58 10.36 -5.90 -5.95
N LEU A 59 11.58 -5.99 -5.43
CA LEU A 59 11.99 -5.28 -4.22
C LEU A 59 11.84 -3.76 -4.37
N GLU A 60 12.34 -3.21 -5.47
CA GLU A 60 12.24 -1.78 -5.73
C GLU A 60 10.79 -1.34 -6.02
N ALA A 61 10.01 -2.17 -6.69
CA ALA A 61 8.58 -1.91 -6.92
C ALA A 61 7.79 -1.90 -5.61
N LEU A 62 8.12 -2.81 -4.68
CA LEU A 62 7.56 -2.82 -3.34
C LEU A 62 7.95 -1.59 -2.54
N GLU A 63 9.24 -1.22 -2.54
CA GLU A 63 9.70 0.02 -1.91
C GLU A 63 8.96 1.25 -2.44
N HIS A 64 8.78 1.32 -3.76
CA HIS A 64 8.02 2.37 -4.41
C HIS A 64 6.54 2.38 -3.97
N ALA A 65 5.89 1.21 -3.92
CA ALA A 65 4.51 1.06 -3.46
C ALA A 65 4.33 1.48 -1.99
N VAL A 66 5.26 1.10 -1.11
CA VAL A 66 5.29 1.49 0.29
C VAL A 66 5.47 3.00 0.43
N SER A 67 6.44 3.60 -0.27
CA SER A 67 6.67 5.04 -0.27
C SER A 67 5.43 5.84 -0.72
N GLN A 68 4.76 5.38 -1.79
CA GLN A 68 3.50 5.99 -2.24
C GLN A 68 2.40 5.89 -1.17
N SER A 69 2.26 4.75 -0.52
CA SER A 69 1.27 4.52 0.54
C SER A 69 1.54 5.41 1.75
N GLU A 70 2.81 5.55 2.16
CA GLU A 70 3.23 6.40 3.26
C GLU A 70 2.96 7.90 2.99
N LYS A 71 3.30 8.38 1.79
CA LYS A 71 3.03 9.77 1.37
C LYS A 71 1.54 10.07 1.38
N ARG A 72 0.73 9.15 0.86
CA ARG A 72 -0.73 9.29 0.84
C ARG A 72 -1.29 9.36 2.25
N MET A 73 -0.88 8.45 3.13
CA MET A 73 -1.33 8.44 4.53
C MET A 73 -0.95 9.73 5.25
N ALA A 74 0.29 10.20 5.08
CA ALA A 74 0.73 11.47 5.67
C ALA A 74 -0.12 12.66 5.18
N SER A 75 -0.43 12.70 3.89
CA SER A 75 -1.31 13.73 3.30
C SER A 75 -2.74 13.67 3.85
N ILE A 76 -3.30 12.46 4.01
CA ILE A 76 -4.64 12.26 4.58
C ILE A 76 -4.67 12.76 6.03
N ALA A 77 -3.73 12.32 6.86
CA ALA A 77 -3.65 12.69 8.27
C ALA A 77 -3.42 14.20 8.46
N SER A 78 -2.52 14.81 7.68
CA SER A 78 -2.26 16.27 7.78
C SER A 78 -3.43 17.14 7.31
N GLY A 79 -4.31 16.61 6.47
CA GLY A 79 -5.52 17.28 6.02
C GLY A 79 -6.73 17.12 6.94
N ALA A 80 -6.66 16.24 7.95
CA ALA A 80 -7.80 15.87 8.81
C ALA A 80 -8.39 17.09 9.55
N ALA A 81 -7.55 17.86 10.22
CA ALA A 81 -7.99 19.04 10.99
C ALA A 81 -8.77 20.06 10.15
N LYS A 82 -8.40 20.25 8.87
CA LYS A 82 -9.12 21.15 7.96
C LYS A 82 -10.54 20.68 7.63
N ARG A 83 -10.84 19.39 7.85
CA ARG A 83 -12.15 18.77 7.62
C ARG A 83 -12.94 18.56 8.92
N GLY A 84 -12.38 18.95 10.07
CA GLY A 84 -12.96 18.69 11.38
C GLY A 84 -12.91 17.22 11.78
N GLU A 85 -11.93 16.48 11.28
CA GLU A 85 -11.73 15.06 11.54
C GLU A 85 -10.50 14.83 12.41
N THR A 86 -10.49 13.72 13.16
CA THR A 86 -9.26 13.25 13.78
C THR A 86 -8.34 12.61 12.72
N PRO A 87 -7.02 12.53 12.96
CA PRO A 87 -6.12 11.82 12.05
C PRO A 87 -6.49 10.34 11.86
N LEU A 88 -6.96 9.67 12.92
CA LEU A 88 -7.41 8.29 12.84
C LEU A 88 -8.66 8.16 11.97
N GLN A 89 -9.66 9.03 12.18
CA GLN A 89 -10.88 9.05 11.38
C GLN A 89 -10.55 9.20 9.91
N ALA A 90 -9.77 10.20 9.54
CA ALA A 90 -9.38 10.46 8.17
C ALA A 90 -8.68 9.26 7.51
N ILE A 91 -7.77 8.60 8.25
CA ILE A 91 -7.08 7.39 7.78
C ILE A 91 -8.07 6.24 7.62
N ALA A 92 -8.89 5.94 8.64
CA ALA A 92 -9.81 4.83 8.63
C ALA A 92 -10.82 4.94 7.46
N GLU A 93 -11.43 6.11 7.27
CA GLU A 93 -12.38 6.35 6.17
C GLU A 93 -11.72 6.27 4.79
N ALA A 94 -10.45 6.71 4.66
CA ALA A 94 -9.70 6.62 3.42
C ALA A 94 -9.34 5.19 3.02
N PHE A 95 -9.28 4.26 3.99
CA PHE A 95 -8.95 2.86 3.75
C PHE A 95 -10.19 1.98 3.71
N LEU A 96 -11.12 2.11 4.66
CA LEU A 96 -12.29 1.25 4.82
C LEU A 96 -13.47 1.73 3.95
N ASN A 97 -13.27 1.75 2.63
CA ASN A 97 -14.30 2.13 1.67
C ASN A 97 -14.23 1.31 0.38
N GLU A 98 -15.33 1.28 -0.36
CA GLU A 98 -15.47 0.50 -1.60
C GLU A 98 -14.45 0.89 -2.67
N ARG A 99 -14.07 2.18 -2.76
CA ARG A 99 -13.08 2.65 -3.73
C ARG A 99 -11.72 2.00 -3.49
N HIS A 100 -11.31 1.85 -2.22
CA HIS A 100 -10.05 1.20 -1.86
C HIS A 100 -10.10 -0.31 -2.16
N VAL A 101 -11.23 -0.96 -1.93
CA VAL A 101 -11.44 -2.38 -2.27
C VAL A 101 -11.27 -2.59 -3.77
N LYS A 102 -11.94 -1.75 -4.60
CA LYS A 102 -12.00 -1.87 -6.07
C LYS A 102 -10.73 -1.39 -6.80
N ASN A 103 -9.82 -0.67 -6.13
CA ASN A 103 -8.63 -0.09 -6.76
C ASN A 103 -7.32 -0.51 -6.03
N PRO A 104 -6.97 -1.81 -6.01
CA PRO A 104 -5.77 -2.29 -5.32
C PRO A 104 -4.49 -1.65 -5.83
N GLY A 105 -4.36 -1.44 -7.14
CA GLY A 105 -3.17 -0.90 -7.78
C GLY A 105 -2.76 0.50 -7.28
N ASN A 106 -3.72 1.28 -6.78
CA ASN A 106 -3.48 2.58 -6.15
C ASN A 106 -3.66 2.53 -4.63
N GLY A 107 -3.86 1.34 -4.06
CA GLY A 107 -4.11 1.12 -2.64
C GLY A 107 -2.85 0.98 -1.79
N CYS A 108 -3.06 0.55 -0.55
CA CYS A 108 -2.00 0.20 0.37
C CYS A 108 -1.28 -1.08 -0.06
N ALA A 109 0.04 -1.04 -0.08
CA ALA A 109 0.86 -2.21 -0.41
C ALA A 109 0.59 -3.39 0.55
N LEU A 110 0.43 -3.10 1.85
CA LEU A 110 0.15 -4.14 2.85
C LEU A 110 -1.22 -4.81 2.62
N CYS A 111 -2.27 -4.02 2.37
CA CYS A 111 -3.61 -4.56 2.07
C CYS A 111 -3.66 -5.41 0.78
N ALA A 112 -2.73 -5.18 -0.13
CA ALA A 112 -2.63 -5.95 -1.37
C ALA A 112 -1.80 -7.22 -1.21
N LEU A 113 -0.69 -7.18 -0.44
CA LEU A 113 0.37 -8.19 -0.51
C LEU A 113 0.55 -9.02 0.76
N ALA A 114 -0.12 -8.68 1.88
CA ALA A 114 0.07 -9.38 3.16
C ALA A 114 -0.21 -10.88 3.06
N GLY A 115 -1.22 -11.29 2.29
CA GLY A 115 -1.57 -12.70 2.10
C GLY A 115 -0.52 -13.53 1.36
N GLU A 116 0.26 -12.88 0.49
CA GLU A 116 1.28 -13.54 -0.33
C GLU A 116 2.67 -13.55 0.34
N ALA A 117 2.88 -12.64 1.30
CA ALA A 117 4.18 -12.39 1.92
C ALA A 117 4.86 -13.66 2.47
N ARG A 118 4.07 -14.64 2.95
CA ARG A 118 4.61 -15.89 3.49
C ARG A 118 5.35 -16.75 2.46
N HIS A 119 5.02 -16.60 1.17
CA HIS A 119 5.61 -17.35 0.05
C HIS A 119 6.64 -16.52 -0.71
N ALA A 120 6.76 -15.22 -0.41
CA ALA A 120 7.67 -14.33 -1.08
C ALA A 120 9.12 -14.53 -0.59
N ASN A 121 10.06 -13.97 -1.37
CA ASN A 121 11.47 -13.87 -1.00
C ASN A 121 11.62 -13.26 0.41
N PRO A 122 12.60 -13.73 1.23
CA PRO A 122 12.89 -13.18 2.55
C PRO A 122 13.01 -11.65 2.60
N ASP A 123 13.66 -11.04 1.61
CA ASP A 123 13.83 -9.58 1.55
C ASP A 123 12.50 -8.85 1.39
N VAL A 124 11.57 -9.40 0.63
CA VAL A 124 10.18 -8.88 0.49
C VAL A 124 9.46 -8.95 1.84
N ARG A 125 9.63 -10.05 2.58
CA ARG A 125 9.04 -10.20 3.92
C ARG A 125 9.63 -9.20 4.92
N GLU A 126 10.93 -8.96 4.85
CA GLU A 126 11.61 -7.96 5.68
C GLU A 126 11.05 -6.56 5.41
N GLN A 127 10.96 -6.14 4.15
CA GLN A 127 10.38 -4.84 3.78
C GLN A 127 8.93 -4.68 4.26
N LEU A 128 8.10 -5.72 4.11
CA LEU A 128 6.72 -5.70 4.61
C LEU A 128 6.67 -5.66 6.14
N THR A 129 7.58 -6.36 6.83
CA THR A 129 7.70 -6.32 8.30
C THR A 129 8.01 -4.90 8.78
N ASP A 130 8.95 -4.23 8.14
CA ASP A 130 9.29 -2.84 8.49
C ASP A 130 8.14 -1.88 8.18
N TYR A 131 7.43 -2.14 7.09
CA TYR A 131 6.25 -1.34 6.77
C TYR A 131 5.12 -1.51 7.80
N VAL A 132 4.86 -2.74 8.29
CA VAL A 132 3.90 -2.99 9.38
C VAL A 132 4.29 -2.19 10.63
N ARG A 133 5.57 -2.23 11.04
CA ARG A 133 6.07 -1.48 12.21
C ARG A 133 5.86 0.03 12.05
N LYS A 134 6.21 0.57 10.89
CA LYS A 134 6.03 2.01 10.58
C LYS A 134 4.56 2.40 10.61
N LEU A 135 3.70 1.58 10.01
CA LEU A 135 2.27 1.83 9.96
C LEU A 135 1.64 1.81 11.35
N ALA A 136 1.97 0.80 12.16
CA ALA A 136 1.52 0.69 13.54
C ALA A 136 1.95 1.89 14.38
N SER A 137 3.21 2.32 14.26
CA SER A 137 3.72 3.50 14.96
C SER A 137 2.98 4.78 14.56
N ARG A 138 2.66 4.97 13.28
CA ARG A 138 1.88 6.13 12.81
C ARG A 138 0.45 6.13 13.36
N ILE A 139 -0.20 4.97 13.36
CA ILE A 139 -1.55 4.83 13.93
C ILE A 139 -1.51 5.07 15.44
N ALA A 140 -0.53 4.52 16.16
CA ALA A 140 -0.35 4.79 17.60
C ALA A 140 -0.22 6.30 17.87
N HIS A 141 0.56 7.00 17.07
CA HIS A 141 0.66 8.48 17.17
C HIS A 141 -0.68 9.17 16.87
N ALA A 142 -1.43 8.69 15.89
CA ALA A 142 -2.74 9.27 15.53
C ALA A 142 -3.79 9.11 16.63
N ILE A 143 -3.67 8.11 17.50
CA ILE A 143 -4.53 7.91 18.70
C ILE A 143 -3.88 8.43 19.98
N SER A 144 -2.81 9.22 19.88
CA SER A 144 -2.07 9.79 21.02
C SER A 144 -1.59 8.76 22.03
N SER A 145 -1.20 7.55 21.55
CA SER A 145 -0.68 6.47 22.40
C SER A 145 0.84 6.46 22.46
N ASP A 146 1.41 6.32 23.64
CA ASP A 146 2.85 6.14 23.85
C ASP A 146 3.34 4.75 23.46
N SER A 147 2.45 3.75 23.41
CA SER A 147 2.78 2.39 22.99
C SER A 147 2.75 2.28 21.47
N LYS A 148 3.90 1.98 20.85
CA LYS A 148 4.00 1.73 19.41
C LYS A 148 3.13 0.55 18.95
N ASP A 149 2.87 -0.40 19.83
CA ASP A 149 2.06 -1.58 19.53
C ASP A 149 0.55 -1.31 19.57
N ALA A 150 0.12 -0.18 20.16
CA ALA A 150 -1.30 0.20 20.20
C ALA A 150 -1.92 0.32 18.81
N GLY A 151 -1.12 0.66 17.78
CA GLY A 151 -1.56 0.73 16.40
C GLY A 151 -1.71 -0.62 15.70
N LEU A 152 -1.10 -1.71 16.21
CA LEU A 152 -1.09 -3.02 15.52
C LEU A 152 -2.50 -3.59 15.36
N GLY A 153 -3.35 -3.49 16.39
CA GLY A 153 -4.73 -3.96 16.33
C GLY A 153 -5.54 -3.23 15.23
N ILE A 154 -5.35 -1.93 15.11
CA ILE A 154 -6.02 -1.10 14.09
C ILE A 154 -5.50 -1.47 12.69
N VAL A 155 -4.18 -1.61 12.53
CA VAL A 155 -3.58 -2.07 11.26
C VAL A 155 -4.14 -3.44 10.86
N ALA A 156 -4.18 -4.40 11.78
CA ALA A 156 -4.72 -5.73 11.53
C ALA A 156 -6.20 -5.68 11.13
N THR A 157 -7.01 -4.85 11.81
CA THR A 157 -8.43 -4.65 11.49
C THR A 157 -8.60 -4.09 10.06
N ILE A 158 -7.88 -3.03 9.72
CA ILE A 158 -7.97 -2.40 8.38
C ILE A 158 -7.54 -3.39 7.29
N VAL A 159 -6.39 -4.04 7.46
CA VAL A 159 -5.87 -5.01 6.47
C VAL A 159 -6.80 -6.20 6.33
N GLY A 160 -7.28 -6.76 7.46
CA GLY A 160 -8.22 -7.88 7.47
C GLY A 160 -9.55 -7.51 6.80
N ALA A 161 -10.11 -6.35 7.10
CA ALA A 161 -11.36 -5.89 6.50
C ALA A 161 -11.26 -5.75 4.97
N ILE A 162 -10.19 -5.13 4.48
CA ILE A 162 -9.97 -4.98 3.03
C ILE A 162 -9.76 -6.34 2.36
N THR A 163 -9.00 -7.24 2.99
CA THR A 163 -8.75 -8.59 2.48
C THR A 163 -10.06 -9.38 2.40
N LEU A 164 -10.88 -9.36 3.45
CA LEU A 164 -12.18 -10.04 3.47
C LEU A 164 -13.16 -9.42 2.47
N ALA A 165 -13.25 -8.09 2.40
CA ALA A 165 -14.13 -7.41 1.46
C ALA A 165 -13.76 -7.68 -0.02
N ARG A 166 -12.49 -7.99 -0.31
CA ARG A 166 -12.05 -8.44 -1.65
C ARG A 166 -12.29 -9.91 -1.93
N ALA A 167 -12.38 -10.73 -0.88
CA ALA A 167 -12.52 -12.18 -1.00
C ALA A 167 -13.97 -12.64 -1.20
N VAL A 168 -14.96 -11.83 -0.83
CA VAL A 168 -16.37 -12.16 -0.95
C VAL A 168 -16.97 -11.70 -2.28
N ASP A 169 -17.93 -12.44 -2.80
CA ASP A 169 -18.69 -12.13 -4.01
C ASP A 169 -20.06 -11.45 -3.72
N ASP A 170 -20.29 -11.10 -2.45
CA ASP A 170 -21.51 -10.42 -1.97
C ASP A 170 -21.20 -8.95 -1.62
N ASP A 171 -21.67 -8.02 -2.44
CA ASP A 171 -21.48 -6.58 -2.24
C ASP A 171 -22.07 -6.08 -0.91
N LYS A 172 -23.16 -6.66 -0.41
CA LYS A 172 -23.76 -6.26 0.87
C LYS A 172 -22.87 -6.70 2.03
N LEU A 173 -22.37 -7.93 1.96
CA LEU A 173 -21.44 -8.45 2.95
C LEU A 173 -20.14 -7.64 2.94
N ALA A 174 -19.59 -7.34 1.78
CA ALA A 174 -18.40 -6.50 1.66
C ALA A 174 -18.59 -5.12 2.32
N LYS A 175 -19.73 -4.46 2.08
CA LYS A 175 -20.08 -3.18 2.72
C LYS A 175 -20.21 -3.30 4.23
N SER A 176 -20.86 -4.37 4.72
CA SER A 176 -21.00 -4.63 6.16
C SER A 176 -19.63 -4.84 6.82
N ILE A 177 -18.73 -5.61 6.19
CA ILE A 177 -17.35 -5.79 6.69
C ILE A 177 -16.65 -4.44 6.84
N LEU A 178 -16.74 -3.56 5.85
CA LEU A 178 -16.11 -2.25 5.89
C LEU A 178 -16.72 -1.35 6.98
N SER A 179 -18.05 -1.27 7.07
CA SER A 179 -18.74 -0.41 8.05
C SER A 179 -18.51 -0.85 9.49
N GLU A 180 -18.61 -2.14 9.78
CA GLU A 180 -18.38 -2.68 11.12
C GLU A 180 -16.90 -2.52 11.55
N SER A 181 -15.97 -2.73 10.60
CA SER A 181 -14.55 -2.52 10.87
C SER A 181 -14.23 -1.04 11.10
N LEU A 182 -14.88 -0.13 10.37
CA LEU A 182 -14.75 1.31 10.60
C LEU A 182 -15.26 1.68 12.01
N ALA A 183 -16.44 1.21 12.40
CA ALA A 183 -16.99 1.44 13.73
C ALA A 183 -16.06 0.91 14.84
N LEU A 184 -15.48 -0.29 14.64
CA LEU A 184 -14.51 -0.86 15.57
C LEU A 184 -13.24 -0.02 15.68
N VAL A 185 -12.69 0.47 14.57
CA VAL A 185 -11.52 1.36 14.56
C VAL A 185 -11.84 2.67 15.25
N MET A 186 -13.00 3.28 14.95
CA MET A 186 -13.42 4.54 15.57
C MET A 186 -13.67 4.44 17.07
N SER A 187 -14.05 3.27 17.60
CA SER A 187 -14.14 3.05 19.04
C SER A 187 -12.81 3.17 19.79
N ARG A 188 -11.68 3.18 19.07
CA ARG A 188 -10.32 3.39 19.61
C ARG A 188 -9.85 4.85 19.51
N ASP A 189 -10.65 5.71 18.88
CA ASP A 189 -10.31 7.13 18.75
C ASP A 189 -10.67 7.86 20.03
N SER A 190 -9.65 8.13 20.85
CA SER A 190 -9.79 8.92 22.08
C SER A 190 -9.36 10.38 21.89
N SER A 191 -9.02 10.78 20.66
CA SER A 191 -8.52 12.12 20.37
C SER A 191 -9.70 13.12 20.34
N PRO A 192 -9.61 14.26 21.07
CA PRO A 192 -10.59 15.34 20.90
C PRO A 192 -10.49 15.89 19.48
N VAL A 193 -11.64 16.12 18.84
CA VAL A 193 -11.72 16.89 17.59
C VAL A 193 -11.31 18.33 17.93
N SER A 194 -10.21 18.80 17.36
CA SER A 194 -9.66 20.15 17.59
C SER A 194 -10.27 21.16 16.64
#